data_993939101dce5a8465bb12de71b32ff5
#
_entry.id   993939101dce5a8465bb12de71b32ff5
#
_cell.length_a   1.000
_cell.length_b   1.000
_cell.length_c   1.000
_cell.angle_alpha   90.00
_cell.angle_beta   90.00
_cell.angle_gamma   90.00
#
_symmetry.space_group_name_H-M   'P 1'
#
loop_
_entity.id
_entity.type
_entity.pdbx_description
1 polymer ?
#
loop_
_entity_poly.entity_id
_entity_poly.type
_entity_poly.pdbx_seq_one_letter_code
_entity_poly.pdbx_strand_id
1 'polypeptide(L)'
;MKKGLFLLFLAWSAGTFSACKEESTSNRLDQEEMAQVLADIHIDEAIIQNMYVGNSDTSLVLYHELSQQTLKKRGLDSTQVAKSFGSYVKDPAAFVKLYTRVNKIIEERRTKASAKKP
;
A
#
# COMPACT_ATOMS: atom_id res chain seq x y z
N MET A 1 -13.50 39.09 49.09
CA MET A 1 -14.36 38.22 48.27
C MET A 1 -14.01 38.18 46.78
N LYS A 2 -12.86 38.68 46.37
CA LYS A 2 -12.44 38.66 44.96
C LYS A 2 -11.37 37.59 44.65
N LYS A 3 -11.00 36.74 45.62
CA LYS A 3 -9.96 35.71 45.45
C LYS A 3 -10.52 34.31 45.10
N GLY A 4 -11.82 34.11 45.16
CA GLY A 4 -12.45 32.81 44.85
C GLY A 4 -12.87 32.64 43.37
N LEU A 5 -12.93 33.74 42.62
CA LEU A 5 -13.38 33.70 41.22
C LEU A 5 -12.24 33.42 40.23
N PHE A 6 -11.00 33.59 40.68
CA PHE A 6 -9.82 33.37 39.83
C PHE A 6 -9.38 31.92 39.77
N LEU A 7 -9.79 31.08 40.72
CA LEU A 7 -9.46 29.66 40.75
C LEU A 7 -10.40 28.77 39.91
N LEU A 8 -11.54 29.30 39.47
CA LEU A 8 -12.48 28.56 38.63
C LEU A 8 -12.17 28.65 37.12
N PHE A 9 -11.24 29.54 36.74
CA PHE A 9 -10.89 29.72 35.33
C PHE A 9 -9.69 28.85 34.90
N LEU A 10 -8.98 28.24 35.83
CA LEU A 10 -7.80 27.41 35.53
C LEU A 10 -8.11 25.91 35.29
N ALA A 11 -9.39 25.51 35.47
CA ALA A 11 -9.78 24.09 35.33
C ALA A 11 -10.35 23.70 33.96
N TRP A 12 -10.40 24.63 32.99
CA TRP A 12 -11.04 24.36 31.70
C TRP A 12 -10.10 24.32 30.50
N SER A 13 -8.79 24.33 30.72
CA SER A 13 -7.81 24.23 29.62
C SER A 13 -7.13 22.85 29.50
N ALA A 14 -7.65 21.81 30.15
CA ALA A 14 -7.14 20.46 30.03
C ALA A 14 -8.15 19.58 29.28
N GLY A 15 -8.14 19.64 27.95
CA GLY A 15 -9.00 18.70 27.26
C GLY A 15 -9.27 18.93 25.80
N THR A 16 -8.27 19.20 24.98
CA THR A 16 -8.40 18.88 23.56
C THR A 16 -7.05 18.45 22.99
N PHE A 17 -6.44 17.45 23.57
CA PHE A 17 -5.65 16.55 22.76
C PHE A 17 -6.66 15.70 21.99
N SER A 18 -7.09 16.19 20.84
CA SER A 18 -7.65 15.34 19.82
C SER A 18 -6.60 14.31 19.53
N ALA A 19 -6.75 13.13 20.12
CA ALA A 19 -6.05 11.96 19.69
C ALA A 19 -6.25 11.89 18.18
N CYS A 20 -5.15 11.99 17.42
CA CYS A 20 -5.14 11.54 16.05
C CYS A 20 -5.77 10.16 16.11
N LYS A 21 -6.96 10.00 15.49
CA LYS A 21 -7.60 8.73 15.32
C LYS A 21 -6.58 7.91 14.55
N GLU A 22 -5.89 7.00 15.23
CA GLU A 22 -5.17 5.94 14.56
C GLU A 22 -6.22 5.29 13.67
N GLU A 23 -6.09 5.51 12.37
CA GLU A 23 -6.89 4.80 11.39
C GLU A 23 -6.71 3.33 11.74
N SER A 24 -7.79 2.71 12.16
CA SER A 24 -7.80 1.34 12.65
C SER A 24 -7.01 0.46 11.67
N THR A 25 -5.93 -0.13 12.15
CA THR A 25 -5.08 -1.06 11.41
C THR A 25 -5.81 -2.33 10.97
N SER A 26 -7.09 -2.47 11.32
CA SER A 26 -7.90 -3.66 11.09
C SER A 26 -8.18 -3.97 9.61
N ASN A 27 -7.91 -3.06 8.69
CA ASN A 27 -8.10 -3.27 7.23
C ASN A 27 -6.83 -3.04 6.41
N ARG A 28 -5.69 -2.94 7.06
CA ARG A 28 -4.39 -2.84 6.40
C ARG A 28 -3.93 -4.24 5.99
N LEU A 29 -3.51 -4.38 4.75
CA LEU A 29 -2.85 -5.59 4.28
C LEU A 29 -1.56 -5.83 5.07
N ASP A 30 -1.32 -7.07 5.47
CA ASP A 30 -0.06 -7.44 6.10
C ASP A 30 1.11 -7.35 5.11
N GLN A 31 2.34 -7.45 5.63
CA GLN A 31 3.53 -7.28 4.80
C GLN A 31 3.63 -8.31 3.68
N GLU A 32 3.30 -9.58 3.94
CA GLU A 32 3.38 -10.64 2.94
C GLU A 32 2.32 -10.45 1.85
N GLU A 33 1.08 -10.18 2.25
CA GLU A 33 -0.02 -9.93 1.31
C GLU A 33 0.26 -8.69 0.45
N MET A 34 0.72 -7.59 1.06
CA MET A 34 1.10 -6.38 0.33
C MET A 34 2.27 -6.63 -0.62
N ALA A 35 3.27 -7.43 -0.22
CA ALA A 35 4.39 -7.79 -1.07
C ALA A 35 3.96 -8.64 -2.27
N GLN A 36 3.03 -9.56 -2.09
CA GLN A 36 2.47 -10.37 -3.18
C GLN A 36 1.70 -9.51 -4.18
N VAL A 37 0.90 -8.57 -3.71
CA VAL A 37 0.16 -7.63 -4.56
C VAL A 37 1.11 -6.75 -5.37
N LEU A 38 2.12 -6.16 -4.72
CA LEU A 38 3.10 -5.33 -5.41
C LEU A 38 3.93 -6.12 -6.43
N ALA A 39 4.31 -7.35 -6.11
CA ALA A 39 5.00 -8.21 -7.06
C ALA A 39 4.14 -8.50 -8.29
N ASP A 40 2.85 -8.76 -8.14
CA ASP A 40 1.93 -8.94 -9.26
C ASP A 40 1.84 -7.69 -10.11
N ILE A 41 1.66 -6.51 -9.49
CA ILE A 41 1.57 -5.23 -10.19
C ILE A 41 2.85 -4.94 -10.98
N HIS A 42 4.03 -5.18 -10.39
CA HIS A 42 5.30 -4.98 -11.10
C HIS A 42 5.49 -5.96 -12.26
N ILE A 43 5.00 -7.19 -12.13
CA ILE A 43 5.02 -8.16 -13.23
C ILE A 43 4.07 -7.73 -14.34
N ASP A 44 2.86 -7.27 -14.00
CA ASP A 44 1.89 -6.74 -14.97
C ASP A 44 2.47 -5.55 -15.73
N GLU A 45 3.13 -4.63 -15.04
CA GLU A 45 3.82 -3.49 -15.64
C GLU A 45 4.92 -3.94 -16.61
N ALA A 46 5.75 -4.90 -16.21
CA ALA A 46 6.82 -5.45 -17.07
C ALA A 46 6.24 -6.15 -18.31
N ILE A 47 5.13 -6.85 -18.20
CA ILE A 47 4.44 -7.47 -19.34
C ILE A 47 4.03 -6.40 -20.35
N ILE A 48 3.38 -5.34 -19.90
CA ILE A 48 2.92 -4.24 -20.76
C ILE A 48 4.10 -3.54 -21.45
N GLN A 49 5.17 -3.26 -20.70
CA GLN A 49 6.39 -2.64 -21.27
C GLN A 49 7.01 -3.50 -22.38
N ASN A 50 6.92 -4.83 -22.28
CA ASN A 50 7.45 -5.75 -23.29
C ASN A 50 6.50 -6.01 -24.47
N MET A 51 5.22 -5.60 -24.37
CA MET A 51 4.23 -5.83 -25.43
C MET A 51 4.38 -4.89 -26.65
N TYR A 52 5.31 -3.96 -26.65
CA TYR A 52 5.52 -3.00 -27.76
C TYR A 52 4.21 -2.34 -28.23
N VAL A 53 3.46 -1.79 -27.28
CA VAL A 53 2.21 -1.10 -27.62
C VAL A 53 2.55 0.28 -28.17
N GLY A 54 2.14 0.55 -29.39
CA GLY A 54 2.62 1.68 -30.22
C GLY A 54 2.32 3.09 -29.71
N ASN A 55 1.61 3.25 -28.59
CA ASN A 55 1.44 4.54 -27.91
C ASN A 55 1.25 4.40 -26.40
N SER A 56 1.58 5.46 -25.67
CA SER A 56 1.51 5.52 -24.21
C SER A 56 0.10 5.39 -23.67
N ASP A 57 -0.92 5.87 -24.38
CA ASP A 57 -2.30 5.87 -23.93
C ASP A 57 -2.86 4.46 -23.90
N THR A 58 -2.58 3.67 -24.94
CA THR A 58 -2.97 2.25 -25.00
C THR A 58 -2.27 1.44 -23.90
N SER A 59 -0.99 1.69 -23.66
CA SER A 59 -0.23 1.03 -22.58
C SER A 59 -0.84 1.33 -21.22
N LEU A 60 -1.26 2.57 -20.96
CA LEU A 60 -1.89 2.97 -19.70
C LEU A 60 -3.25 2.29 -19.50
N VAL A 61 -4.08 2.21 -20.54
CA VAL A 61 -5.37 1.52 -20.48
C VAL A 61 -5.17 0.03 -20.19
N LEU A 62 -4.25 -0.62 -20.88
CA LEU A 62 -3.93 -2.04 -20.65
C LEU A 62 -3.37 -2.29 -19.24
N TYR A 63 -2.50 -1.41 -18.76
CA TYR A 63 -1.99 -1.50 -17.39
C TYR A 63 -3.11 -1.38 -16.37
N HIS A 64 -3.99 -0.41 -16.54
CA HIS A 64 -5.13 -0.23 -15.64
C HIS A 64 -6.03 -1.46 -15.61
N GLU A 65 -6.39 -2.00 -16.77
CA GLU A 65 -7.25 -3.18 -16.90
C GLU A 65 -6.59 -4.42 -16.26
N LEU A 66 -5.31 -4.65 -16.55
CA LEU A 66 -4.58 -5.81 -16.03
C LEU A 66 -4.42 -5.73 -14.51
N SER A 67 -4.10 -4.55 -13.97
CA SER A 67 -4.00 -4.32 -12.53
C SER A 67 -5.36 -4.54 -11.83
N GLN A 68 -6.47 -4.06 -12.40
CA GLN A 68 -7.80 -4.31 -11.85
C GLN A 68 -8.15 -5.81 -11.82
N GLN A 69 -7.83 -6.54 -12.88
CA GLN A 69 -8.02 -7.99 -12.90
C GLN A 69 -7.17 -8.70 -11.85
N THR A 70 -5.94 -8.27 -11.66
CA THR A 70 -5.02 -8.81 -10.65
C THR A 70 -5.57 -8.63 -9.24
N LEU A 71 -6.04 -7.43 -8.90
CA LEU A 71 -6.66 -7.15 -7.61
C LEU A 71 -7.96 -7.95 -7.42
N LYS A 72 -8.79 -8.03 -8.45
CA LYS A 72 -10.04 -8.80 -8.41
C LYS A 72 -9.80 -10.29 -8.16
N LYS A 73 -8.79 -10.89 -8.79
CA LYS A 73 -8.40 -12.29 -8.56
C LYS A 73 -7.98 -12.55 -7.11
N ARG A 74 -7.45 -11.54 -6.43
CA ARG A 74 -7.07 -11.60 -5.01
C ARG A 74 -8.22 -11.23 -4.06
N GLY A 75 -9.38 -10.81 -4.58
CA GLY A 75 -10.48 -10.32 -3.77
C GLY A 75 -10.19 -8.99 -3.07
N LEU A 76 -9.30 -8.18 -3.65
CA LEU A 76 -8.86 -6.91 -3.07
C LEU A 76 -9.46 -5.72 -3.82
N ASP A 77 -9.72 -4.68 -3.04
CA ASP A 77 -10.14 -3.37 -3.54
C ASP A 77 -8.93 -2.44 -3.73
N SER A 78 -8.91 -1.67 -4.81
CA SER A 78 -7.82 -0.74 -5.11
C SER A 78 -7.63 0.33 -4.03
N THR A 79 -8.70 0.77 -3.39
CA THR A 79 -8.65 1.75 -2.30
C THR A 79 -7.98 1.15 -1.06
N GLN A 80 -8.28 -0.10 -0.73
CA GLN A 80 -7.65 -0.83 0.36
C GLN A 80 -6.15 -0.99 0.12
N VAL A 81 -5.77 -1.38 -1.09
CA VAL A 81 -4.36 -1.53 -1.49
C VAL A 81 -3.63 -0.19 -1.41
N ALA A 82 -4.21 0.89 -1.95
CA ALA A 82 -3.61 2.23 -1.91
C ALA A 82 -3.42 2.75 -0.48
N LYS A 83 -4.41 2.58 0.38
CA LYS A 83 -4.32 2.96 1.81
C LYS A 83 -3.25 2.15 2.54
N SER A 84 -3.21 0.84 2.32
CA SER A 84 -2.20 -0.04 2.91
C SER A 84 -0.80 0.36 2.47
N PHE A 85 -0.59 0.56 1.17
CA PHE A 85 0.68 1.03 0.63
C PHE A 85 1.10 2.37 1.22
N GLY A 86 0.18 3.33 1.30
CA GLY A 86 0.42 4.63 1.92
C GLY A 86 0.92 4.54 3.37
N SER A 87 0.45 3.55 4.13
CA SER A 87 0.93 3.32 5.49
C SER A 87 2.37 2.79 5.55
N TYR A 88 2.79 1.96 4.59
CA TYR A 88 4.18 1.51 4.48
C TYR A 88 5.11 2.63 4.05
N VAL A 89 4.68 3.50 3.14
CA VAL A 89 5.47 4.66 2.68
C VAL A 89 5.79 5.63 3.81
N LYS A 90 4.92 5.75 4.80
CA LYS A 90 5.14 6.61 5.99
C LYS A 90 6.18 6.06 6.97
N ASP A 91 6.53 4.79 6.87
CA ASP A 91 7.53 4.12 7.72
C ASP A 91 8.68 3.60 6.85
N PRO A 92 9.82 4.31 6.79
CA PRO A 92 10.96 3.92 5.95
C PRO A 92 11.49 2.51 6.23
N ALA A 93 11.51 2.07 7.48
CA ALA A 93 11.98 0.74 7.85
C ALA A 93 11.01 -0.35 7.37
N ALA A 94 9.71 -0.14 7.53
CA ALA A 94 8.67 -1.05 7.03
C ALA A 94 8.66 -1.09 5.50
N PHE A 95 8.86 0.05 4.85
CA PHE A 95 8.95 0.15 3.39
C PHE A 95 10.13 -0.65 2.82
N VAL A 96 11.32 -0.53 3.41
CA VAL A 96 12.49 -1.31 2.99
C VAL A 96 12.26 -2.81 3.13
N LYS A 97 11.67 -3.25 4.26
CA LYS A 97 11.33 -4.66 4.48
C LYS A 97 10.32 -5.16 3.44
N LEU A 98 9.29 -4.36 3.16
CA LEU A 98 8.27 -4.66 2.16
C LEU A 98 8.91 -4.88 0.78
N TYR A 99 9.70 -3.94 0.29
CA TYR A 99 10.34 -4.03 -1.03
C TYR A 99 11.42 -5.10 -1.12
N THR A 100 12.13 -5.39 -0.04
CA THR A 100 13.03 -6.56 0.03
C THR A 100 12.25 -7.85 -0.24
N ARG A 101 11.06 -7.98 0.35
CA ARG A 101 10.19 -9.14 0.11
C ARG A 101 9.60 -9.17 -1.29
N VAL A 102 9.16 -8.01 -1.82
CA VAL A 102 8.68 -7.89 -3.21
C VAL A 102 9.74 -8.39 -4.20
N ASN A 103 10.96 -7.92 -4.09
CA ASN A 103 12.05 -8.32 -4.97
C ASN A 103 12.33 -9.82 -4.88
N LYS A 104 12.31 -10.39 -3.68
CA LYS A 104 12.48 -11.83 -3.48
C LYS A 104 11.37 -12.64 -4.16
N ILE A 105 10.12 -12.22 -4.06
CA ILE A 105 8.98 -12.87 -4.72
C ILE A 105 9.15 -12.84 -6.24
N ILE A 106 9.52 -11.70 -6.80
CA ILE A 106 9.75 -11.56 -8.24
C ILE A 106 10.88 -12.50 -8.72
N GLU A 107 11.99 -12.56 -7.99
CA GLU A 107 13.10 -13.46 -8.31
C GLU A 107 12.69 -14.94 -8.21
N GLU A 108 11.99 -15.35 -7.18
CA GLU A 108 11.46 -16.72 -7.01
C GLU A 108 10.57 -17.11 -8.19
N ARG A 109 9.70 -16.21 -8.63
CA ARG A 109 8.80 -16.45 -9.77
C ARG A 109 9.56 -16.51 -11.09
N ARG A 110 10.56 -15.65 -11.28
CA ARG A 110 11.43 -15.68 -12.45
C ARG A 110 12.18 -17.00 -12.57
N THR A 111 12.75 -17.46 -11.49
CA THR A 111 13.48 -18.73 -11.43
C THR A 111 12.57 -19.91 -11.75
N LYS A 112 11.37 -19.95 -11.17
CA LYS A 112 10.38 -21.00 -11.46
C LYS A 112 9.93 -20.99 -12.93
N ALA A 113 9.74 -19.82 -13.52
CA ALA A 113 9.37 -19.68 -14.92
C ALA A 113 10.50 -20.17 -15.86
N SER A 114 11.75 -19.87 -15.52
CA SER A 114 12.93 -20.32 -16.28
C SER A 114 13.15 -21.83 -16.19
N ALA A 115 12.91 -22.42 -15.02
CA ALA A 115 13.02 -23.88 -14.82
C ALA A 115 11.94 -24.68 -15.56
N LYS A 116 10.81 -24.06 -15.93
CA LYS A 116 9.68 -24.68 -16.62
C LYS A 116 9.80 -24.64 -18.15
N LYS A 117 10.81 -23.95 -18.68
CA LYS A 117 11.08 -23.89 -20.12
C LYS A 117 11.80 -25.18 -20.54
N PRO A 118 11.26 -25.97 -21.50
CA PRO A 118 11.91 -27.17 -21.99
C PRO A 118 13.19 -26.84 -22.74
#